data_0a71a807eeb1b61b6782bc97130fb572
#
_entry.id   0a71a807eeb1b61b6782bc97130fb572
#
_cell.length_a   1.000
_cell.length_b   1.000
_cell.length_c   1.000
_cell.angle_alpha   90.00
_cell.angle_beta   90.00
_cell.angle_gamma   90.00
#
_symmetry.space_group_name_H-M   'P 1'
#
loop_
_entity.id
_entity.type
_entity.pdbx_description
1 polymer ?
#
loop_
_entity_poly.entity_id
_entity_poly.type
_entity_poly.pdbx_seq_one_letter_code
_entity_poly.pdbx_strand_id
1 'polypeptide(L)'
;VAGMCSAFVFTPIMGLIADRTQTRWGKFRPWILWTSVPFGAIALLAFSTPDLSPGGKVAYAWITYLLLLAVYAANNLPYAALSGVLTGSMKERNSMSAYRFVAVMIAQFIIQVLLLPLVLMLGDGDRTVGFHKAMIFFASMGIVFFIITFLSTRERILPIVEKKSTIAEDLKDLSGNLPWLITLI
;
A
#
# COMPACT_ATOMS: atom_id res chain seq x y z
N VAL A 1 0.43 8.79 -16.70
CA VAL A 1 1.65 9.61 -16.55
C VAL A 1 1.81 10.09 -15.11
N ALA A 2 0.80 10.75 -14.50
CA ALA A 2 0.92 11.26 -13.12
C ALA A 2 1.15 10.17 -12.06
N GLY A 3 0.51 9.01 -12.19
CA GLY A 3 0.72 7.87 -11.30
C GLY A 3 2.14 7.28 -11.38
N MET A 4 2.73 7.27 -12.56
CA MET A 4 4.12 6.82 -12.75
C MET A 4 5.11 7.82 -12.11
N CYS A 5 4.91 9.12 -12.32
CA CYS A 5 5.77 10.14 -11.70
C CYS A 5 5.69 10.11 -10.17
N SER A 6 4.49 9.95 -9.60
CA SER A 6 4.33 9.87 -8.14
C SER A 6 4.94 8.59 -7.57
N ALA A 7 4.77 7.45 -8.23
CA ALA A 7 5.41 6.21 -7.81
C ALA A 7 6.94 6.31 -7.85
N PHE A 8 7.49 6.94 -8.87
CA PHE A 8 8.93 7.14 -9.01
C PHE A 8 9.54 7.99 -7.90
N VAL A 9 8.79 8.95 -7.37
CA VAL A 9 9.25 9.82 -6.27
C VAL A 9 8.97 9.18 -4.90
N PHE A 10 7.75 8.69 -4.67
CA PHE A 10 7.35 8.18 -3.35
C PHE A 10 7.99 6.84 -3.01
N THR A 11 8.25 5.98 -4.00
CA THR A 11 8.81 4.64 -3.76
C THR A 11 10.22 4.69 -3.15
N PRO A 12 11.20 5.42 -3.69
CA PRO A 12 12.53 5.52 -3.09
C PRO A 12 12.51 6.18 -1.71
N ILE A 13 11.73 7.25 -1.55
CA ILE A 13 11.61 7.96 -0.27
C ILE A 13 11.08 7.03 0.81
N MET A 14 10.00 6.29 0.51
CA MET A 14 9.43 5.33 1.46
C MET A 14 10.36 4.15 1.74
N GLY A 15 11.11 3.68 0.74
CA GLY A 15 12.15 2.68 0.94
C GLY A 15 13.18 3.13 1.98
N LEU A 16 13.74 4.31 1.80
CA LEU A 16 14.71 4.90 2.74
C LEU A 16 14.14 5.09 4.16
N ILE A 17 12.90 5.56 4.28
CA ILE A 17 12.24 5.75 5.58
C ILE A 17 11.99 4.40 6.26
N ALA A 18 11.46 3.43 5.51
CA ALA A 18 11.19 2.10 6.03
C ALA A 18 12.47 1.38 6.46
N ASP A 19 13.56 1.56 5.70
CA ASP A 19 14.86 0.97 6.00
C ASP A 19 15.50 1.53 7.27
N ARG A 20 15.24 2.78 7.60
CA ARG A 20 15.73 3.43 8.82
C ARG A 20 14.84 3.23 10.04
N THR A 21 13.64 2.70 9.85
CA THR A 21 12.70 2.45 10.93
C THR A 21 13.16 1.25 11.77
N GLN A 22 13.34 1.47 13.06
CA GLN A 22 13.62 0.40 14.03
C GLN A 22 12.67 0.56 15.20
N THR A 23 11.80 -0.43 15.39
CA THR A 23 10.85 -0.45 16.51
C THR A 23 10.89 -1.78 17.25
N ARG A 24 10.30 -1.80 18.44
CA ARG A 24 10.12 -3.04 19.23
C ARG A 24 9.30 -4.13 18.51
N TRP A 25 8.55 -3.76 17.48
CA TRP A 25 7.70 -4.68 16.70
C TRP A 25 8.35 -5.14 15.40
N GLY A 26 9.56 -4.68 15.11
CA GLY A 26 10.32 -4.93 13.89
C GLY A 26 10.51 -3.66 13.06
N LYS A 27 11.00 -3.86 11.83
CA LYS A 27 11.34 -2.80 10.88
C LYS A 27 10.15 -2.46 9.96
N PHE A 28 9.49 -3.47 9.42
CA PHE A 28 8.45 -3.32 8.38
C PHE A 28 7.02 -3.47 8.91
N ARG A 29 6.81 -4.31 9.95
CA ARG A 29 5.47 -4.53 10.53
C ARG A 29 4.76 -3.27 11.02
N PRO A 30 5.40 -2.33 11.72
CA PRO A 30 4.74 -1.13 12.22
C PRO A 30 4.11 -0.29 11.11
N TRP A 31 4.74 -0.27 9.94
CA TRP A 31 4.25 0.48 8.79
C TRP A 31 2.89 -0.02 8.30
N ILE A 32 2.66 -1.34 8.32
CA ILE A 32 1.37 -1.93 7.95
C ILE A 32 0.27 -1.42 8.89
N LEU A 33 0.56 -1.34 10.19
CA LEU A 33 -0.40 -0.84 11.18
C LEU A 33 -0.61 0.67 11.05
N TRP A 34 0.47 1.45 10.94
CA TRP A 34 0.38 2.91 10.88
C TRP A 34 -0.29 3.43 9.60
N THR A 35 -0.10 2.74 8.50
CA THR A 35 -0.70 3.13 7.22
C THR A 35 -2.11 2.58 7.03
N SER A 36 -2.57 1.60 7.83
CA SER A 36 -3.89 0.98 7.67
C SER A 36 -5.04 2.00 7.81
N VAL A 37 -5.00 2.82 8.86
CA VAL A 37 -6.05 3.83 9.13
C VAL A 37 -5.99 4.98 8.13
N PRO A 38 -4.84 5.64 7.87
CA PRO A 38 -4.74 6.65 6.82
C PRO A 38 -5.16 6.14 5.45
N PHE A 39 -4.80 4.90 5.10
CA PHE A 39 -5.20 4.30 3.83
C PHE A 39 -6.72 4.20 3.69
N GLY A 40 -7.40 3.65 4.72
CA GLY A 40 -8.86 3.58 4.74
C GLY A 40 -9.53 4.95 4.71
N ALA A 41 -9.04 5.91 5.50
CA ALA A 41 -9.58 7.26 5.55
C ALA A 41 -9.44 7.99 4.21
N ILE A 42 -8.27 7.93 3.57
CA ILE A 42 -8.04 8.57 2.27
C ILE A 42 -8.84 7.87 1.16
N ALA A 43 -8.97 6.54 1.22
CA ALA A 43 -9.83 5.81 0.30
C ALA A 43 -11.28 6.30 0.41
N LEU A 44 -11.82 6.49 1.63
CA LEU A 44 -13.16 7.04 1.83
C LEU A 44 -13.29 8.46 1.29
N LEU A 45 -12.30 9.32 1.53
CA LEU A 45 -12.27 10.67 0.98
C LEU A 45 -12.26 10.67 -0.55
N ALA A 46 -11.50 9.79 -1.17
CA ALA A 46 -11.43 9.70 -2.64
C ALA A 46 -12.77 9.30 -3.28
N PHE A 47 -13.62 8.58 -2.55
CA PHE A 47 -14.97 8.20 -2.99
C PHE A 47 -16.08 9.10 -2.41
N SER A 48 -15.72 10.14 -1.67
CA SER A 48 -16.65 11.21 -1.29
C SER A 48 -16.76 12.21 -2.42
N THR A 49 -17.99 12.66 -2.68
CA THR A 49 -18.25 13.70 -3.67
C THR A 49 -18.77 14.96 -2.97
N PRO A 50 -17.88 15.82 -2.45
CA PRO A 50 -18.30 17.04 -1.79
C PRO A 50 -18.94 18.01 -2.79
N ASP A 51 -19.89 18.83 -2.31
CA ASP A 51 -20.54 19.86 -3.11
C ASP A 51 -19.61 21.03 -3.33
N LEU A 52 -18.77 20.91 -4.35
CA LEU A 52 -17.80 21.92 -4.78
C LEU A 52 -18.13 22.38 -6.19
N SER A 53 -17.58 23.54 -6.56
CA SER A 53 -17.60 24.00 -7.95
C SER A 53 -16.94 22.97 -8.89
N PRO A 54 -17.23 22.97 -10.20
CA PRO A 54 -16.66 22.00 -11.15
C PRO A 54 -15.13 21.94 -11.09
N GLY A 55 -14.45 23.08 -11.02
CA GLY A 55 -12.99 23.15 -10.84
C GLY A 55 -12.53 22.62 -9.48
N GLY A 56 -13.28 22.89 -8.41
CA GLY A 56 -13.01 22.38 -7.08
C GLY A 56 -13.11 20.85 -6.98
N LYS A 57 -14.08 20.23 -7.68
CA LYS A 57 -14.20 18.76 -7.76
C LYS A 57 -13.01 18.12 -8.44
N VAL A 58 -12.50 18.72 -9.51
CA VAL A 58 -11.30 18.23 -10.20
C VAL A 58 -10.06 18.34 -9.30
N ALA A 59 -9.87 19.49 -8.66
CA ALA A 59 -8.75 19.67 -7.73
C ALA A 59 -8.82 18.68 -6.55
N TYR A 60 -10.00 18.48 -5.97
CA TYR A 60 -10.24 17.52 -4.90
C TYR A 60 -9.89 16.09 -5.34
N ALA A 61 -10.35 15.66 -6.51
CA ALA A 61 -10.06 14.33 -7.05
C ALA A 61 -8.56 14.13 -7.28
N TRP A 62 -7.84 15.14 -7.78
CA TRP A 62 -6.39 15.08 -7.94
C TRP A 62 -5.66 14.96 -6.61
N ILE A 63 -6.02 15.78 -5.62
CA ILE A 63 -5.38 15.78 -4.29
C ILE A 63 -5.61 14.43 -3.59
N THR A 64 -6.85 13.95 -3.54
CA THR A 64 -7.19 12.67 -2.91
C THR A 64 -6.53 11.49 -3.62
N TYR A 65 -6.44 11.52 -4.95
CA TYR A 65 -5.74 10.50 -5.72
C TYR A 65 -4.23 10.47 -5.43
N LEU A 66 -3.57 11.62 -5.40
CA LEU A 66 -2.14 11.70 -5.06
C LEU A 66 -1.86 11.24 -3.62
N LEU A 67 -2.71 11.62 -2.68
CA LEU A 67 -2.62 11.14 -1.29
C LEU A 67 -2.81 9.64 -1.21
N LEU A 68 -3.77 9.09 -1.95
CA LEU A 68 -4.01 7.65 -2.01
C LEU A 68 -2.78 6.90 -2.55
N LEU A 69 -2.16 7.41 -3.61
CA LEU A 69 -0.94 6.83 -4.15
C LEU A 69 0.23 6.88 -3.16
N ALA A 70 0.39 8.01 -2.45
CA ALA A 70 1.44 8.15 -1.44
C ALA A 70 1.28 7.15 -0.29
N VAL A 71 0.06 7.03 0.26
CA VAL A 71 -0.20 6.08 1.35
C VAL A 71 -0.18 4.63 0.86
N TYR A 72 -0.61 4.37 -0.37
CA TYR A 72 -0.45 3.06 -1.00
C TYR A 72 1.03 2.66 -1.10
N ALA A 73 1.90 3.56 -1.57
CA ALA A 73 3.34 3.30 -1.61
C ALA A 73 3.92 3.07 -0.20
N ALA A 74 3.49 3.88 0.78
CA ALA A 74 3.90 3.76 2.17
C ALA A 74 3.50 2.42 2.83
N ASN A 75 2.42 1.81 2.36
CA ASN A 75 1.97 0.49 2.82
C ASN A 75 2.62 -0.64 2.02
N ASN A 76 2.59 -0.55 0.69
CA ASN A 76 2.95 -1.65 -0.20
C ASN A 76 4.45 -2.00 -0.14
N LEU A 77 5.32 -1.01 0.00
CA LEU A 77 6.77 -1.24 0.08
C LEU A 77 7.19 -2.02 1.34
N PRO A 78 6.84 -1.58 2.56
CA PRO A 78 7.13 -2.36 3.77
C PRO A 78 6.46 -3.74 3.76
N TYR A 79 5.26 -3.85 3.18
CA TYR A 79 4.57 -5.13 3.04
C TYR A 79 5.33 -6.09 2.10
N ALA A 80 5.84 -5.61 0.98
CA ALA A 80 6.66 -6.40 0.07
C ALA A 80 7.99 -6.83 0.73
N ALA A 81 8.66 -5.89 1.41
CA ALA A 81 9.90 -6.16 2.14
C ALA A 81 9.70 -7.12 3.31
N LEU A 82 8.55 -7.08 3.99
CA LEU A 82 8.20 -7.98 5.08
C LEU A 82 8.29 -9.45 4.63
N SER A 83 7.88 -9.78 3.41
CA SER A 83 7.97 -11.14 2.88
C SER A 83 9.40 -11.68 2.88
N GLY A 84 10.39 -10.80 2.73
CA GLY A 84 11.81 -11.14 2.74
C GLY A 84 12.37 -11.46 4.13
N VAL A 85 11.77 -10.92 5.19
CA VAL A 85 12.25 -11.11 6.59
C VAL A 85 11.41 -12.10 7.40
N LEU A 86 10.35 -12.63 6.82
CA LEU A 86 9.52 -13.67 7.46
C LEU A 86 10.20 -15.05 7.47
N THR A 87 10.92 -15.38 6.39
CA THR A 87 11.61 -16.67 6.27
C THR A 87 12.89 -16.56 5.45
N GLY A 88 13.92 -17.33 5.84
CA GLY A 88 15.17 -17.51 5.10
C GLY A 88 15.10 -18.57 4.01
N SER A 89 14.05 -19.38 3.97
CA SER A 89 13.89 -20.46 3.00
C SER A 89 13.29 -19.94 1.69
N MET A 90 14.01 -20.12 0.58
CA MET A 90 13.51 -19.78 -0.75
C MET A 90 12.24 -20.55 -1.11
N LYS A 91 12.14 -21.82 -0.69
CA LYS A 91 10.95 -22.65 -0.93
C LYS A 91 9.72 -22.09 -0.22
N GLU A 92 9.86 -21.71 1.06
CA GLU A 92 8.76 -21.10 1.81
C GLU A 92 8.37 -19.74 1.24
N ARG A 93 9.34 -18.93 0.83
CA ARG A 93 9.09 -17.62 0.21
C ARG A 93 8.30 -17.76 -1.10
N ASN A 94 8.66 -18.71 -1.94
CA ASN A 94 7.92 -19.01 -3.17
C ASN A 94 6.49 -19.49 -2.88
N SER A 95 6.33 -20.37 -1.89
CA SER A 95 5.01 -20.83 -1.46
C SER A 95 4.14 -19.70 -0.94
N MET A 96 4.69 -18.82 -0.08
CA MET A 96 3.98 -17.63 0.44
C MET A 96 3.57 -16.70 -0.71
N SER A 97 4.43 -16.47 -1.70
CA SER A 97 4.11 -15.66 -2.87
C SER A 97 2.99 -16.27 -3.70
N ALA A 98 2.99 -17.58 -3.90
CA ALA A 98 1.93 -18.28 -4.62
C ALA A 98 0.58 -18.17 -3.90
N TYR A 99 0.53 -18.42 -2.58
CA TYR A 99 -0.69 -18.24 -1.79
C TYR A 99 -1.20 -16.79 -1.82
N ARG A 100 -0.28 -15.83 -1.71
CA ARG A 100 -0.63 -14.40 -1.82
C ARG A 100 -1.27 -14.09 -3.17
N PHE A 101 -0.71 -14.60 -4.26
CA PHE A 101 -1.21 -14.37 -5.62
C PHE A 101 -2.63 -14.91 -5.78
N VAL A 102 -2.86 -16.15 -5.34
CA VAL A 102 -4.20 -16.77 -5.36
C VAL A 102 -5.19 -15.97 -4.50
N ALA A 103 -4.79 -15.58 -3.28
CA ALA A 103 -5.65 -14.80 -2.40
C ALA A 103 -6.02 -13.44 -3.00
N VAL A 104 -5.06 -12.75 -3.66
CA VAL A 104 -5.33 -11.48 -4.37
C VAL A 104 -6.33 -11.68 -5.51
N MET A 105 -6.17 -12.74 -6.32
CA MET A 105 -7.12 -13.05 -7.39
C MET A 105 -8.53 -13.34 -6.88
N ILE A 106 -8.65 -14.12 -5.80
CA ILE A 106 -9.94 -14.39 -5.16
C ILE A 106 -10.56 -13.11 -4.61
N ALA A 107 -9.79 -12.28 -3.90
CA ALA A 107 -10.26 -11.01 -3.36
C ALA A 107 -10.73 -10.06 -4.47
N GLN A 108 -9.96 -9.96 -5.56
CA GLN A 108 -10.32 -9.15 -6.72
C GLN A 108 -11.63 -9.62 -7.37
N PHE A 109 -11.79 -10.92 -7.52
CA PHE A 109 -13.03 -11.50 -8.05
C PHE A 109 -14.22 -11.21 -7.14
N ILE A 110 -14.07 -11.40 -5.82
CA ILE A 110 -15.10 -11.11 -4.84
C ILE A 110 -15.52 -9.65 -4.90
N ILE A 111 -14.56 -8.72 -4.93
CA ILE A 111 -14.86 -7.28 -5.01
C ILE A 111 -15.59 -6.96 -6.31
N GLN A 112 -15.16 -7.48 -7.46
CA GLN A 112 -15.80 -7.22 -8.75
C GLN A 112 -17.23 -7.72 -8.80
N VAL A 113 -17.51 -8.89 -8.22
CA VAL A 113 -18.86 -9.49 -8.20
C VAL A 113 -19.75 -8.77 -7.19
N LEU A 114 -19.23 -8.43 -6.00
CA LEU A 114 -20.04 -7.89 -4.91
C LEU A 114 -20.22 -6.38 -4.96
N LEU A 115 -19.29 -5.63 -5.57
CA LEU A 115 -19.28 -4.17 -5.52
C LEU A 115 -20.59 -3.59 -6.05
N LEU A 116 -21.02 -3.97 -7.25
CA LEU A 116 -22.19 -3.39 -7.89
C LEU A 116 -23.51 -3.79 -7.20
N PRO A 117 -23.77 -5.05 -6.87
CA PRO A 117 -24.93 -5.41 -6.04
C PRO A 117 -24.97 -4.67 -4.70
N LEU A 118 -23.82 -4.55 -4.02
CA LEU A 118 -23.74 -3.86 -2.74
C LEU A 118 -24.07 -2.36 -2.87
N VAL A 119 -23.57 -1.73 -3.92
CA VAL A 119 -23.85 -0.31 -4.23
C VAL A 119 -25.36 -0.11 -4.47
N LEU A 120 -26.00 -1.00 -5.23
CA LEU A 120 -27.43 -0.91 -5.52
C LEU A 120 -28.28 -1.15 -4.26
N MET A 121 -27.90 -2.11 -3.42
CA MET A 121 -28.62 -2.41 -2.17
C MET A 121 -28.50 -1.31 -1.13
N LEU A 122 -27.30 -0.71 -0.99
CA LEU A 122 -27.03 0.30 0.03
C LEU A 122 -27.41 1.71 -0.41
N GLY A 123 -27.61 1.93 -1.71
CA GLY A 123 -27.83 3.25 -2.29
C GLY A 123 -29.29 3.69 -2.32
N ASP A 124 -30.27 2.78 -2.11
CA ASP A 124 -31.70 3.09 -2.19
C ASP A 124 -32.09 3.93 -3.43
N GLY A 125 -31.44 3.65 -4.59
CA GLY A 125 -31.65 4.37 -5.85
C GLY A 125 -30.63 5.45 -6.15
N ASP A 126 -29.85 5.92 -5.18
CA ASP A 126 -28.72 6.84 -5.40
C ASP A 126 -27.39 6.09 -5.41
N ARG A 127 -26.78 6.04 -6.61
CA ARG A 127 -25.50 5.36 -6.80
C ARG A 127 -24.35 6.04 -6.02
N THR A 128 -24.40 7.35 -5.86
CA THR A 128 -23.33 8.10 -5.15
C THR A 128 -23.29 7.70 -3.68
N VAL A 129 -24.47 7.66 -3.05
CA VAL A 129 -24.63 7.20 -1.67
C VAL A 129 -24.25 5.73 -1.55
N GLY A 130 -24.65 4.91 -2.52
CA GLY A 130 -24.33 3.50 -2.56
C GLY A 130 -22.82 3.24 -2.63
N PHE A 131 -22.08 3.93 -3.51
CA PHE A 131 -20.63 3.82 -3.59
C PHE A 131 -19.95 4.26 -2.29
N HIS A 132 -20.39 5.35 -1.69
CA HIS A 132 -19.83 5.82 -0.42
C HIS A 132 -19.99 4.78 0.71
N LYS A 133 -21.21 4.24 0.88
CA LYS A 133 -21.49 3.20 1.87
C LYS A 133 -20.73 1.89 1.60
N ALA A 134 -20.66 1.46 0.34
CA ALA A 134 -19.88 0.29 -0.05
C ALA A 134 -18.38 0.47 0.25
N MET A 135 -17.84 1.67 0.02
CA MET A 135 -16.44 1.96 0.33
C MET A 135 -16.16 1.99 1.83
N ILE A 136 -17.11 2.44 2.67
CA ILE A 136 -16.99 2.33 4.13
C ILE A 136 -16.84 0.85 4.53
N PHE A 137 -17.66 -0.02 3.96
CA PHE A 137 -17.58 -1.46 4.22
C PHE A 137 -16.22 -2.05 3.81
N PHE A 138 -15.78 -1.81 2.58
CA PHE A 138 -14.49 -2.34 2.09
C PHE A 138 -13.28 -1.73 2.81
N ALA A 139 -13.30 -0.42 3.13
CA ALA A 139 -12.24 0.23 3.88
C ALA A 139 -12.13 -0.34 5.32
N SER A 140 -13.26 -0.54 5.99
CA SER A 140 -13.29 -1.16 7.32
C SER A 140 -12.73 -2.58 7.29
N MET A 141 -13.16 -3.38 6.31
CA MET A 141 -12.65 -4.73 6.11
C MET A 141 -11.13 -4.73 5.83
N GLY A 142 -10.65 -3.79 5.01
CA GLY A 142 -9.23 -3.63 4.72
C GLY A 142 -8.41 -3.31 5.98
N ILE A 143 -8.88 -2.38 6.82
CA ILE A 143 -8.23 -2.04 8.10
C ILE A 143 -8.16 -3.28 9.01
N VAL A 144 -9.24 -4.05 9.11
CA VAL A 144 -9.27 -5.28 9.91
C VAL A 144 -8.23 -6.29 9.39
N PHE A 145 -8.14 -6.49 8.08
CA PHE A 145 -7.16 -7.40 7.49
C PHE A 145 -5.70 -6.92 7.70
N PHE A 146 -5.44 -5.62 7.66
CA PHE A 146 -4.12 -5.09 8.00
C PHE A 146 -3.78 -5.34 9.48
N ILE A 147 -4.73 -5.16 10.38
CA ILE A 147 -4.55 -5.47 11.81
C ILE A 147 -4.28 -6.98 12.00
N ILE A 148 -5.04 -7.85 11.35
CA ILE A 148 -4.82 -9.31 11.39
C ILE A 148 -3.42 -9.64 10.86
N THR A 149 -3.01 -9.04 9.75
CA THR A 149 -1.67 -9.22 9.17
C THR A 149 -0.59 -8.80 10.17
N PHE A 150 -0.74 -7.64 10.82
CA PHE A 150 0.18 -7.19 11.86
C PHE A 150 0.27 -8.16 13.04
N LEU A 151 -0.87 -8.68 13.51
CA LEU A 151 -0.92 -9.60 14.66
C LEU A 151 -0.37 -10.98 14.33
N SER A 152 -0.62 -11.49 13.13
CA SER A 152 -0.26 -12.84 12.71
C SER A 152 1.18 -12.98 12.21
N THR A 153 1.82 -11.89 11.78
CA THR A 153 3.19 -11.93 11.24
C THR A 153 4.22 -11.59 12.32
N ARG A 154 5.43 -12.18 12.20
CA ARG A 154 6.61 -11.83 13.02
C ARG A 154 7.84 -11.80 12.12
N GLU A 155 8.64 -10.76 12.22
CA GLU A 155 9.95 -10.70 11.57
C GLU A 155 10.90 -11.68 12.27
N ARG A 156 11.34 -12.72 11.54
CA ARG A 156 12.21 -13.77 12.06
C ARG A 156 13.67 -13.56 11.72
N ILE A 157 13.92 -12.88 10.60
CA ILE A 157 15.25 -12.57 10.13
C ILE A 157 15.51 -11.11 10.47
N LEU A 158 16.44 -10.86 11.39
CA LEU A 158 16.95 -9.53 11.61
C LEU A 158 17.82 -9.15 10.41
N PRO A 159 17.55 -8.05 9.72
CA PRO A 159 18.44 -7.56 8.68
C PRO A 159 19.83 -7.38 9.32
N ILE A 160 20.86 -7.85 8.62
CA ILE A 160 22.24 -7.57 8.99
C ILE A 160 22.34 -6.05 9.12
N VAL A 161 22.83 -5.58 10.26
CA VAL A 161 23.03 -4.15 10.49
C VAL A 161 24.14 -3.71 9.54
N GLU A 162 23.79 -3.33 8.33
CA GLU A 162 24.71 -2.67 7.42
C GLU A 162 25.13 -1.34 8.02
N LYS A 163 26.39 -0.98 7.85
CA LYS A 163 26.92 0.33 8.25
C LYS A 163 25.96 1.40 7.77
N LYS A 164 25.64 2.36 8.64
CA LYS A 164 24.81 3.52 8.30
C LYS A 164 25.50 4.30 7.18
N SER A 165 25.22 3.95 5.94
CA SER A 165 25.62 4.74 4.78
C SER A 165 24.80 6.03 4.75
N THR A 166 25.42 7.07 4.23
CA THR A 166 24.72 8.34 4.01
C THR A 166 23.85 8.22 2.77
N ILE A 167 22.70 8.91 2.73
CA ILE A 167 21.78 8.91 1.57
C ILE A 167 22.51 9.22 0.26
N ALA A 168 23.53 10.12 0.32
CA ALA A 168 24.34 10.47 -0.83
C ALA A 168 25.23 9.32 -1.32
N GLU A 169 25.76 8.49 -0.39
CA GLU A 169 26.52 7.28 -0.71
C GLU A 169 25.64 6.22 -1.35
N ASP A 170 24.44 5.98 -0.79
CA ASP A 170 23.47 5.03 -1.33
C ASP A 170 23.03 5.43 -2.75
N LEU A 171 22.76 6.72 -3.00
CA LEU A 171 22.42 7.22 -4.33
C LEU A 171 23.59 7.11 -5.32
N LYS A 172 24.81 7.33 -4.87
CA LYS A 172 26.02 7.19 -5.69
C LYS A 172 26.25 5.74 -6.07
N ASP A 173 26.08 4.81 -5.12
CA ASP A 173 26.20 3.38 -5.36
C ASP A 173 25.12 2.86 -6.31
N LEU A 174 23.87 3.34 -6.17
CA LEU A 174 22.78 3.06 -7.09
C LEU A 174 23.06 3.58 -8.49
N SER A 175 23.58 4.78 -8.64
CA SER A 175 23.90 5.37 -9.94
C SER A 175 25.07 4.67 -10.64
N GLY A 176 25.96 4.03 -9.89
CA GLY A 176 27.07 3.20 -10.41
C GLY A 176 26.70 1.76 -10.71
N ASN A 177 25.50 1.31 -10.30
CA ASN A 177 25.08 -0.08 -10.45
C ASN A 177 24.42 -0.32 -11.82
N LEU A 178 25.23 -0.70 -12.81
CA LEU A 178 24.78 -0.95 -14.18
C LEU A 178 23.62 -1.96 -14.27
N PRO A 179 23.60 -3.12 -13.58
CA PRO A 179 22.47 -4.03 -13.55
C PRO A 179 21.18 -3.38 -13.10
N TRP A 180 21.22 -2.50 -12.09
CA TRP A 180 20.07 -1.78 -11.59
C TRP A 180 19.54 -0.76 -12.61
N LEU A 181 20.43 -0.04 -13.28
CA LEU A 181 20.08 0.89 -14.37
C LEU A 181 19.39 0.20 -15.55
N ILE A 182 19.86 -1.00 -15.92
CA ILE A 182 19.26 -1.79 -17.00
C ILE A 182 17.84 -2.25 -16.63
N THR A 183 17.54 -2.55 -15.37
CA THR A 183 16.19 -2.95 -14.94
C THR A 183 15.19 -1.80 -14.87
N LEU A 184 15.65 -0.55 -14.97
CA LEU A 184 14.82 0.65 -15.00
C LEU A 184 14.32 1.03 -16.41
N ILE A 185 14.90 0.44 -17.46
CA ILE A 185 14.55 0.67 -18.88
C ILE A 185 13.60 -0.41 -19.34
#